data_24f09a3c14489b02f4e1c8d9312dfaa8
#
_entry.id   24f09a3c14489b02f4e1c8d9312dfaa8
#
_cell.length_a   1.000
_cell.length_b   1.000
_cell.length_c   1.000
_cell.angle_alpha   90.00
_cell.angle_beta   90.00
_cell.angle_gamma   90.00
#
_symmetry.space_group_name_H-M   'P 1'
#
loop_
_entity.id
_entity.type
_entity.pdbx_description
1 polymer ?
#
loop_
_entity_poly.entity_id
_entity_poly.type
_entity_poly.pdbx_seq_one_letter_code
_entity_poly.pdbx_strand_id
1 'polypeptide(L)'
;MFGILNLGNWNFFEIWFLVLGIFIIFIKQVIFLSKRIGFIIPITDHRKSSMKICFYAPFKPLGHAHPSGDLVIATEIFKFLGEQGHQVLEASSLRCRWIYWKPWLWPRLVWERKRLVRRLSVNPVDLWFTYHSYYKAPDLLGPAVSRKLNIPYVIFQGIYSTKRRRQWKAKPGFYLNKNSLCAAIHVFCNKTVDLLNLKRLLPENRVTYVAPGIIPGEFSFDENARKKLRRNWNIENDPVIFSAAMFRPDVKTEGLIWVIRACGELCRQGQNFRLVIAGDGKEREKLQQLANELVPDRVLFLGKIPRKDMYRYYSAADVFVFPGIRESLGMVFLEAQSCGLPVVAFNNAGVAEAVQDGKTGLLAPMYALEPFVDAVKRLMVDKNLRRQMGSAAKSYVREFHDLNKNYQELELSLNAIVKSRL
;
A
#
# COMPACT_ATOMS: atom_id res chain seq x y z
N MET A 1 -39.60 -8.25 -35.60
CA MET A 1 -40.92 -7.97 -35.02
C MET A 1 -40.73 -7.58 -33.57
N PHE A 2 -40.64 -6.30 -33.29
CA PHE A 2 -40.58 -5.80 -31.92
C PHE A 2 -42.01 -5.46 -31.48
N GLY A 3 -42.55 -6.27 -30.56
CA GLY A 3 -43.83 -5.97 -29.95
C GLY A 3 -43.70 -4.79 -29.00
N ILE A 4 -44.51 -3.75 -29.18
CA ILE A 4 -44.60 -2.60 -28.28
C ILE A 4 -45.24 -3.11 -26.98
N LEU A 5 -44.49 -3.16 -25.90
CA LEU A 5 -44.97 -3.43 -24.54
C LEU A 5 -45.78 -2.22 -24.06
N ASN A 6 -47.11 -2.42 -23.87
CA ASN A 6 -47.99 -1.40 -23.34
C ASN A 6 -47.89 -1.40 -21.81
N LEU A 7 -47.22 -0.39 -21.23
CA LEU A 7 -46.92 -0.25 -19.81
C LEU A 7 -48.01 0.51 -19.00
N GLY A 8 -49.19 0.67 -19.55
CA GLY A 8 -50.24 1.57 -19.05
C GLY A 8 -50.78 1.29 -17.64
N ASN A 9 -50.46 0.16 -16.98
CA ASN A 9 -50.99 -0.19 -15.64
C ASN A 9 -49.92 -0.73 -14.66
N TRP A 10 -48.67 -0.46 -14.91
CA TRP A 10 -47.62 -0.95 -14.03
C TRP A 10 -47.26 0.07 -12.94
N ASN A 11 -47.17 -0.39 -11.70
CA ASN A 11 -46.68 0.46 -10.60
C ASN A 11 -45.14 0.61 -10.65
N PHE A 12 -44.63 1.61 -9.93
CA PHE A 12 -43.19 1.99 -9.94
C PHE A 12 -42.28 0.81 -9.54
N PHE A 13 -42.76 -0.09 -8.68
CA PHE A 13 -42.01 -1.28 -8.23
C PHE A 13 -41.92 -2.35 -9.33
N GLU A 14 -42.95 -2.58 -10.10
CA GLU A 14 -42.96 -3.59 -11.18
C GLU A 14 -42.02 -3.15 -12.31
N ILE A 15 -42.00 -1.86 -12.65
CA ILE A 15 -41.06 -1.30 -13.63
C ILE A 15 -39.64 -1.44 -13.12
N TRP A 16 -39.40 -1.21 -11.83
CA TRP A 16 -38.07 -1.34 -11.20
C TRP A 16 -37.58 -2.79 -11.23
N PHE A 17 -38.44 -3.78 -10.92
CA PHE A 17 -38.10 -5.20 -11.00
C PHE A 17 -37.83 -5.65 -12.43
N LEU A 18 -38.56 -5.13 -13.42
CA LEU A 18 -38.33 -5.43 -14.84
C LEU A 18 -36.98 -4.88 -15.32
N VAL A 19 -36.67 -3.64 -14.96
CA VAL A 19 -35.38 -3.00 -15.28
C VAL A 19 -34.23 -3.74 -14.60
N LEU A 20 -34.36 -4.12 -13.32
CA LEU A 20 -33.38 -4.92 -12.60
C LEU A 20 -33.20 -6.31 -13.22
N GLY A 21 -34.28 -6.97 -13.62
CA GLY A 21 -34.24 -8.25 -14.30
C GLY A 21 -33.52 -8.18 -15.65
N ILE A 22 -33.81 -7.16 -16.46
CA ILE A 22 -33.14 -6.91 -17.75
C ILE A 22 -31.65 -6.62 -17.52
N PHE A 23 -31.30 -5.84 -16.48
CA PHE A 23 -29.91 -5.52 -16.14
C PHE A 23 -29.13 -6.76 -15.70
N ILE A 24 -29.74 -7.65 -14.90
CA ILE A 24 -29.12 -8.90 -14.46
C ILE A 24 -28.95 -9.88 -15.65
N ILE A 25 -29.92 -9.94 -16.59
CA ILE A 25 -29.78 -10.74 -17.80
C ILE A 25 -28.67 -10.19 -18.70
N PHE A 26 -28.58 -8.86 -18.84
CA PHE A 26 -27.54 -8.22 -19.63
C PHE A 26 -26.14 -8.46 -19.03
N ILE A 27 -26.00 -8.36 -17.70
CA ILE A 27 -24.75 -8.69 -17.02
C ILE A 27 -24.38 -10.18 -17.19
N LYS A 28 -25.36 -11.10 -17.07
CA LYS A 28 -25.13 -12.53 -17.32
C LYS A 28 -24.72 -12.81 -18.76
N GLN A 29 -25.32 -12.14 -19.74
CA GLN A 29 -24.94 -12.26 -21.15
C GLN A 29 -23.55 -11.68 -21.44
N VAL A 30 -23.19 -10.53 -20.83
CA VAL A 30 -21.85 -9.94 -20.95
C VAL A 30 -20.80 -10.85 -20.33
N ILE A 31 -21.08 -11.44 -19.15
CA ILE A 31 -20.19 -12.42 -18.51
C ILE A 31 -20.11 -13.72 -19.33
N PHE A 32 -21.19 -14.16 -19.93
CA PHE A 32 -21.21 -15.35 -20.80
C PHE A 32 -20.49 -15.13 -22.12
N LEU A 33 -20.62 -13.93 -22.73
CA LEU A 33 -19.87 -13.53 -23.93
C LEU A 33 -18.37 -13.33 -23.62
N SER A 34 -18.01 -12.78 -22.46
CA SER A 34 -16.61 -12.66 -22.05
C SER A 34 -15.95 -14.04 -21.81
N LYS A 35 -16.72 -15.06 -21.40
CA LYS A 35 -16.26 -16.44 -21.30
C LYS A 35 -16.24 -17.21 -22.64
N ARG A 36 -16.98 -16.76 -23.65
CA ARG A 36 -17.00 -17.38 -24.98
C ARG A 36 -16.04 -16.72 -25.99
N ILE A 37 -15.68 -15.47 -25.76
CA ILE A 37 -14.55 -14.84 -26.45
C ILE A 37 -13.31 -15.23 -25.62
N GLY A 38 -12.99 -16.52 -25.65
CA GLY A 38 -11.65 -16.98 -25.40
C GLY A 38 -10.76 -16.26 -26.41
N PHE A 39 -10.20 -15.13 -26.04
CA PHE A 39 -8.95 -14.71 -26.63
C PHE A 39 -7.97 -15.83 -26.27
N ILE A 40 -7.87 -16.82 -27.16
CA ILE A 40 -6.70 -17.64 -27.30
C ILE A 40 -5.63 -16.63 -27.74
N ILE A 41 -5.01 -15.98 -26.77
CA ILE A 41 -3.69 -15.41 -26.98
C ILE A 41 -2.87 -16.65 -27.35
N PRO A 42 -2.31 -16.74 -28.56
CA PRO A 42 -1.43 -17.84 -28.87
C PRO A 42 -0.39 -17.85 -27.76
N ILE A 43 -0.16 -19.00 -27.16
CA ILE A 43 0.98 -19.24 -26.26
C ILE A 43 2.21 -19.10 -27.16
N THR A 44 2.55 -17.86 -27.47
CA THR A 44 3.84 -17.52 -28.03
C THR A 44 4.84 -17.73 -26.92
N ASP A 45 5.79 -18.58 -27.21
CA ASP A 45 7.02 -18.87 -26.50
C ASP A 45 7.42 -17.71 -25.55
N HIS A 46 7.09 -17.84 -24.25
CA HIS A 46 7.44 -16.89 -23.21
C HIS A 46 8.94 -17.01 -22.89
N ARG A 47 9.78 -16.79 -23.88
CA ARG A 47 11.14 -16.33 -23.57
C ARG A 47 10.95 -14.95 -22.94
N LYS A 48 11.08 -14.86 -21.62
CA LYS A 48 11.13 -13.60 -20.90
C LYS A 48 12.17 -12.73 -21.60
N SER A 49 11.75 -11.71 -22.34
CA SER A 49 12.69 -10.78 -22.96
C SER A 49 13.37 -9.99 -21.85
N SER A 50 14.65 -10.28 -21.62
CA SER A 50 15.45 -9.53 -20.65
C SER A 50 15.57 -8.10 -21.13
N MET A 51 15.20 -7.15 -20.28
CA MET A 51 15.36 -5.71 -20.52
C MET A 51 16.57 -5.15 -19.79
N LYS A 52 17.22 -4.15 -20.39
CA LYS A 52 18.19 -3.30 -19.70
C LYS A 52 17.50 -2.07 -19.18
N ILE A 53 17.40 -1.93 -17.87
CA ILE A 53 16.65 -0.86 -17.18
C ILE A 53 17.61 0.10 -16.49
N CYS A 54 17.52 1.39 -16.82
CA CYS A 54 18.24 2.44 -16.11
C CYS A 54 17.39 2.96 -14.95
N PHE A 55 17.71 2.59 -13.71
CA PHE A 55 16.93 2.89 -12.51
C PHE A 55 17.46 4.14 -11.79
N TYR A 56 16.58 5.07 -11.45
CA TYR A 56 16.92 6.31 -10.75
C TYR A 56 15.97 6.63 -9.61
N ALA A 57 16.50 6.99 -8.45
CA ALA A 57 15.72 7.41 -7.26
C ALA A 57 16.12 8.83 -6.79
N PRO A 58 15.50 9.90 -7.34
CA PRO A 58 15.89 11.31 -7.10
C PRO A 58 15.73 11.76 -5.65
N PHE A 59 14.86 11.12 -4.87
CA PHE A 59 14.64 11.49 -3.46
C PHE A 59 15.66 10.86 -2.52
N LYS A 60 15.82 9.56 -2.61
CA LYS A 60 16.79 8.76 -1.86
C LYS A 60 17.41 7.73 -2.79
N PRO A 61 18.63 7.94 -3.28
CA PRO A 61 19.37 6.97 -4.08
C PRO A 61 19.52 5.63 -3.34
N LEU A 62 19.66 4.55 -4.09
CA LEU A 62 19.97 3.24 -3.54
C LEU A 62 21.25 3.32 -2.70
N GLY A 63 21.29 2.63 -1.57
CA GLY A 63 22.45 2.71 -0.64
C GLY A 63 22.49 3.94 0.27
N HIS A 64 21.46 4.81 0.30
CA HIS A 64 21.41 5.94 1.22
C HIS A 64 21.45 5.48 2.68
N ALA A 65 22.33 6.07 3.51
CA ALA A 65 22.63 5.65 4.89
C ALA A 65 21.43 5.61 5.84
N HIS A 66 20.39 6.44 5.60
CA HIS A 66 19.20 6.46 6.44
C HIS A 66 18.06 5.67 5.83
N PRO A 67 17.70 4.48 6.38
CA PRO A 67 16.59 3.68 5.89
C PRO A 67 15.26 4.44 6.03
N SER A 68 14.36 4.23 5.09
CA SER A 68 12.98 4.73 5.12
C SER A 68 12.11 3.82 4.27
N GLY A 69 10.79 3.87 4.47
CA GLY A 69 9.85 3.10 3.65
C GLY A 69 10.06 3.30 2.14
N ASP A 70 10.30 4.54 1.69
CA ASP A 70 10.58 4.80 0.27
C ASP A 70 11.86 4.09 -0.22
N LEU A 71 12.93 4.04 0.59
CA LEU A 71 14.16 3.35 0.20
C LEU A 71 13.97 1.82 0.16
N VAL A 72 13.18 1.29 1.09
CA VAL A 72 12.85 -0.15 1.11
C VAL A 72 12.13 -0.53 -0.17
N ILE A 73 11.05 0.17 -0.53
CA ILE A 73 10.28 -0.10 -1.75
C ILE A 73 11.15 0.06 -3.01
N ALA A 74 11.99 1.11 -3.08
CA ALA A 74 12.91 1.29 -4.21
C ALA A 74 13.85 0.09 -4.37
N THR A 75 14.41 -0.39 -3.26
CA THR A 75 15.33 -1.54 -3.23
C THR A 75 14.62 -2.85 -3.57
N GLU A 76 13.38 -3.03 -3.10
CA GLU A 76 12.57 -4.20 -3.40
C GLU A 76 12.24 -4.28 -4.90
N ILE A 77 11.80 -3.17 -5.53
CA ILE A 77 11.53 -3.13 -6.98
C ILE A 77 12.82 -3.39 -7.77
N PHE A 78 13.94 -2.76 -7.36
CA PHE A 78 15.23 -2.95 -8.03
C PHE A 78 15.67 -4.42 -8.00
N LYS A 79 15.57 -5.07 -6.83
CA LYS A 79 15.90 -6.50 -6.66
C LYS A 79 14.94 -7.39 -7.43
N PHE A 80 13.63 -7.14 -7.30
CA PHE A 80 12.61 -7.93 -8.01
C PHE A 80 12.86 -7.96 -9.51
N LEU A 81 13.07 -6.78 -10.13
CA LEU A 81 13.36 -6.71 -11.57
C LEU A 81 14.65 -7.47 -11.93
N GLY A 82 15.68 -7.41 -11.10
CA GLY A 82 16.90 -8.22 -11.27
C GLY A 82 16.67 -9.73 -11.17
N GLU A 83 15.87 -10.17 -10.21
CA GLU A 83 15.48 -11.57 -10.00
C GLU A 83 14.61 -12.11 -11.14
N GLN A 84 13.84 -11.24 -11.82
CA GLN A 84 13.12 -11.61 -13.04
C GLN A 84 14.02 -11.75 -14.29
N GLY A 85 15.33 -11.51 -14.16
CA GLY A 85 16.31 -11.67 -15.25
C GLY A 85 16.56 -10.40 -16.05
N HIS A 86 16.08 -9.24 -15.58
CA HIS A 86 16.40 -7.95 -16.20
C HIS A 86 17.75 -7.42 -15.72
N GLN A 87 18.47 -6.72 -16.59
CA GLN A 87 19.69 -6.00 -16.23
C GLN A 87 19.33 -4.62 -15.70
N VAL A 88 19.28 -4.46 -14.36
CA VAL A 88 18.93 -3.18 -13.74
C VAL A 88 20.19 -2.42 -13.33
N LEU A 89 20.37 -1.21 -13.86
CA LEU A 89 21.55 -0.37 -13.65
C LEU A 89 21.16 0.90 -12.91
N GLU A 90 21.84 1.22 -11.81
CA GLU A 90 21.64 2.51 -11.16
C GLU A 90 22.14 3.64 -12.06
N ALA A 91 21.26 4.62 -12.33
CA ALA A 91 21.56 5.76 -13.19
C ALA A 91 22.57 6.70 -12.54
N SER A 92 22.22 7.19 -11.34
CA SER A 92 22.99 8.21 -10.61
C SER A 92 22.64 8.23 -9.15
N SER A 93 23.60 8.53 -8.31
CA SER A 93 23.42 8.85 -6.87
C SER A 93 23.05 10.32 -6.62
N LEU A 94 22.80 11.14 -7.66
CA LEU A 94 22.44 12.55 -7.51
C LEU A 94 21.10 12.67 -6.79
N ARG A 95 21.11 13.28 -5.63
CA ARG A 95 19.91 13.55 -4.84
C ARG A 95 19.29 14.88 -5.23
N CYS A 96 18.06 14.87 -5.77
CA CYS A 96 17.35 16.06 -6.23
C CYS A 96 16.52 16.77 -5.14
N ARG A 97 16.61 16.35 -3.86
CA ARG A 97 15.82 16.96 -2.78
C ARG A 97 16.14 18.45 -2.60
N TRP A 98 15.13 19.30 -2.94
CA TRP A 98 15.22 20.76 -2.92
C TRP A 98 16.35 21.32 -3.81
N ILE A 99 16.73 20.61 -4.88
CA ILE A 99 17.86 20.99 -5.77
C ILE A 99 17.68 22.35 -6.39
N TYR A 100 16.45 22.77 -6.64
CA TYR A 100 16.13 24.08 -7.22
C TYR A 100 16.41 25.26 -6.26
N TRP A 101 16.63 25.00 -4.96
CA TRP A 101 17.14 25.95 -3.97
C TRP A 101 18.63 25.76 -3.67
N LYS A 102 19.32 24.92 -4.47
CA LYS A 102 20.73 24.59 -4.28
C LYS A 102 21.52 24.83 -5.57
N PRO A 103 21.77 26.09 -5.96
CA PRO A 103 22.40 26.41 -7.24
C PRO A 103 23.79 25.79 -7.40
N TRP A 104 24.51 25.55 -6.30
CA TRP A 104 25.80 24.85 -6.31
C TRP A 104 25.74 23.40 -6.79
N LEU A 105 24.57 22.75 -6.81
CA LEU A 105 24.36 21.42 -7.36
C LEU A 105 24.03 21.42 -8.87
N TRP A 106 23.75 22.56 -9.48
CA TRP A 106 23.41 22.65 -10.89
C TRP A 106 24.54 22.25 -11.83
N PRO A 107 25.81 22.64 -11.60
CA PRO A 107 26.94 22.14 -12.40
C PRO A 107 27.01 20.61 -12.37
N ARG A 108 26.82 20.00 -11.20
CA ARG A 108 26.77 18.53 -11.04
C ARG A 108 25.57 17.92 -11.81
N LEU A 109 24.41 18.55 -11.77
CA LEU A 109 23.25 18.11 -12.54
C LEU A 109 23.54 18.10 -14.06
N VAL A 110 24.15 19.18 -14.57
CA VAL A 110 24.51 19.29 -16.00
C VAL A 110 25.55 18.24 -16.37
N TRP A 111 26.56 18.07 -15.54
CA TRP A 111 27.59 17.06 -15.72
C TRP A 111 27.01 15.64 -15.73
N GLU A 112 26.14 15.29 -14.76
CA GLU A 112 25.46 14.00 -14.69
C GLU A 112 24.62 13.73 -15.95
N ARG A 113 23.87 14.70 -16.45
CA ARG A 113 23.14 14.56 -17.72
C ARG A 113 24.08 14.22 -18.88
N LYS A 114 25.18 14.96 -19.04
CA LYS A 114 26.17 14.69 -20.10
C LYS A 114 26.82 13.32 -19.93
N ARG A 115 27.21 12.96 -18.70
CA ARG A 115 27.79 11.65 -18.35
C ARG A 115 26.83 10.51 -18.72
N LEU A 116 25.57 10.64 -18.31
CA LEU A 116 24.55 9.62 -18.57
C LEU A 116 24.27 9.47 -20.07
N VAL A 117 24.13 10.56 -20.81
CA VAL A 117 23.96 10.51 -22.27
C VAL A 117 25.12 9.76 -22.91
N ARG A 118 26.39 10.11 -22.59
CA ARG A 118 27.56 9.40 -23.12
C ARG A 118 27.56 7.92 -22.77
N ARG A 119 27.32 7.57 -21.49
CA ARG A 119 27.32 6.20 -21.00
C ARG A 119 26.26 5.34 -21.71
N LEU A 120 25.04 5.87 -21.82
CA LEU A 120 23.91 5.15 -22.40
C LEU A 120 23.89 5.20 -23.94
N SER A 121 24.64 6.08 -24.60
CA SER A 121 24.88 6.00 -26.03
C SER A 121 25.83 4.86 -26.39
N VAL A 122 26.79 4.54 -25.52
CA VAL A 122 27.72 3.40 -25.71
C VAL A 122 27.10 2.08 -25.26
N ASN A 123 26.36 2.10 -24.14
CA ASN A 123 25.67 0.95 -23.58
C ASN A 123 24.17 1.23 -23.54
N PRO A 124 23.42 1.02 -24.61
CA PRO A 124 22.00 1.31 -24.69
C PRO A 124 21.18 0.55 -23.64
N VAL A 125 20.12 1.21 -23.18
CA VAL A 125 19.11 0.64 -22.28
C VAL A 125 17.73 0.74 -22.93
N ASP A 126 16.85 -0.19 -22.59
CA ASP A 126 15.52 -0.28 -23.17
C ASP A 126 14.52 0.63 -22.47
N LEU A 127 14.81 1.00 -21.21
CA LEU A 127 13.87 1.74 -20.37
C LEU A 127 14.63 2.62 -19.35
N TRP A 128 14.14 3.84 -19.15
CA TRP A 128 14.46 4.67 -17.99
C TRP A 128 13.33 4.56 -16.96
N PHE A 129 13.64 4.06 -15.77
CA PHE A 129 12.70 3.87 -14.66
C PHE A 129 13.06 4.79 -13.50
N THR A 130 12.16 5.72 -13.15
CA THR A 130 12.33 6.61 -12.00
C THR A 130 11.44 6.19 -10.85
N TYR A 131 12.02 6.01 -9.67
CA TYR A 131 11.30 5.76 -8.44
C TYR A 131 11.13 7.05 -7.63
N HIS A 132 9.88 7.41 -7.29
CA HIS A 132 9.46 8.49 -6.42
C HIS A 132 9.87 9.90 -6.91
N SER A 133 9.07 10.46 -7.82
CA SER A 133 9.18 11.86 -8.26
C SER A 133 8.06 12.72 -7.68
N TYR A 134 8.43 13.80 -6.98
CA TYR A 134 7.49 14.76 -6.38
C TYR A 134 8.12 16.15 -6.20
N TYR A 135 7.33 17.14 -5.77
CA TYR A 135 7.76 18.53 -5.72
C TYR A 135 9.06 18.79 -4.94
N LYS A 136 9.40 18.04 -3.89
CA LYS A 136 10.67 18.20 -3.17
C LYS A 136 11.87 17.58 -3.88
N ALA A 137 11.63 16.57 -4.69
CA ALA A 137 12.65 15.82 -5.41
C ALA A 137 12.14 15.43 -6.81
N PRO A 138 11.95 16.43 -7.72
CA PRO A 138 11.58 16.14 -9.08
C PRO A 138 12.70 15.40 -9.80
N ASP A 139 12.35 14.50 -10.73
CA ASP A 139 13.34 13.91 -11.61
C ASP A 139 13.80 14.93 -12.66
N LEU A 140 15.05 15.35 -12.57
CA LEU A 140 15.65 16.29 -13.52
C LEU A 140 16.60 15.59 -14.51
N LEU A 141 16.85 14.29 -14.34
CA LEU A 141 17.72 13.51 -15.23
C LEU A 141 16.91 12.78 -16.29
N GLY A 142 15.89 12.00 -15.87
CA GLY A 142 15.10 11.14 -16.72
C GLY A 142 14.53 11.83 -17.98
N PRO A 143 13.75 12.93 -17.83
CA PRO A 143 13.18 13.60 -19.00
C PRO A 143 14.22 14.09 -20.00
N ALA A 144 15.37 14.56 -19.53
CA ALA A 144 16.43 15.10 -20.40
C ALA A 144 17.19 14.00 -21.14
N VAL A 145 17.57 12.94 -20.41
CA VAL A 145 18.34 11.81 -20.95
C VAL A 145 17.48 10.99 -21.90
N SER A 146 16.26 10.63 -21.48
CA SER A 146 15.35 9.81 -22.28
C SER A 146 14.95 10.47 -23.59
N ARG A 147 14.69 11.79 -23.57
CA ARG A 147 14.42 12.55 -24.81
C ARG A 147 15.63 12.56 -25.74
N LYS A 148 16.85 12.77 -25.20
CA LYS A 148 18.08 12.83 -26.02
C LYS A 148 18.40 11.50 -26.67
N LEU A 149 18.11 10.39 -25.99
CA LEU A 149 18.44 9.04 -26.44
C LEU A 149 17.24 8.27 -27.02
N ASN A 150 16.06 8.91 -27.09
CA ASN A 150 14.79 8.32 -27.56
C ASN A 150 14.41 7.01 -26.86
N ILE A 151 14.66 6.91 -25.55
CA ILE A 151 14.28 5.74 -24.74
C ILE A 151 13.00 5.99 -23.96
N PRO A 152 12.14 4.96 -23.72
CA PRO A 152 10.95 5.08 -22.90
C PRO A 152 11.29 5.56 -21.50
N TYR A 153 10.49 6.50 -20.97
CA TYR A 153 10.62 7.08 -19.64
C TYR A 153 9.38 6.78 -18.81
N VAL A 154 9.54 6.07 -17.70
CA VAL A 154 8.46 5.76 -16.78
C VAL A 154 8.77 6.24 -15.36
N ILE A 155 7.73 6.52 -14.59
CA ILE A 155 7.84 6.91 -13.19
C ILE A 155 6.99 5.95 -12.35
N PHE A 156 7.57 5.38 -11.31
CA PHE A 156 6.84 4.70 -10.23
C PHE A 156 6.75 5.64 -9.02
N GLN A 157 5.57 5.72 -8.40
CA GLN A 157 5.26 6.66 -7.32
C GLN A 157 5.43 8.14 -7.73
N GLY A 158 4.80 8.50 -8.84
CA GLY A 158 4.66 9.89 -9.24
C GLY A 158 3.60 10.60 -8.39
N ILE A 159 3.92 11.76 -7.81
CA ILE A 159 2.99 12.51 -6.95
C ILE A 159 2.66 13.87 -7.57
N TYR A 160 1.37 14.12 -7.82
CA TYR A 160 0.88 15.42 -8.30
C TYR A 160 -0.01 16.07 -7.25
N SER A 161 0.35 17.26 -6.75
CA SER A 161 -0.40 17.95 -5.69
C SER A 161 -0.50 19.45 -5.96
N THR A 162 -1.66 19.90 -6.45
CA THR A 162 -1.93 21.31 -6.85
C THR A 162 -1.82 22.31 -5.71
N LYS A 163 -2.07 21.90 -4.46
CA LYS A 163 -1.88 22.78 -3.28
C LYS A 163 -0.43 23.28 -3.14
N ARG A 164 0.55 22.56 -3.70
CA ARG A 164 1.97 22.96 -3.68
C ARG A 164 2.28 24.12 -4.61
N ARG A 165 1.46 24.38 -5.63
CA ARG A 165 1.56 25.55 -6.50
C ARG A 165 1.40 26.87 -5.75
N ARG A 166 0.57 26.88 -4.69
CA ARG A 166 0.30 28.07 -3.86
C ARG A 166 1.38 28.35 -2.82
N GLN A 167 2.26 27.41 -2.53
CA GLN A 167 3.34 27.53 -1.56
C GLN A 167 4.61 28.02 -2.26
N TRP A 168 5.08 29.25 -1.96
CA TRP A 168 6.22 29.87 -2.64
C TRP A 168 7.49 28.98 -2.64
N LYS A 169 7.83 28.35 -1.48
CA LYS A 169 8.96 27.41 -1.38
C LYS A 169 8.82 26.15 -2.23
N ALA A 170 7.60 25.71 -2.47
CA ALA A 170 7.33 24.47 -3.21
C ALA A 170 7.03 24.72 -4.70
N LYS A 171 6.69 25.97 -5.07
CA LYS A 171 6.24 26.33 -6.41
C LYS A 171 7.22 25.95 -7.53
N PRO A 172 8.55 26.21 -7.44
CA PRO A 172 9.48 25.77 -8.48
C PRO A 172 9.50 24.26 -8.64
N GLY A 173 9.59 23.53 -7.53
CA GLY A 173 9.57 22.07 -7.54
C GLY A 173 8.26 21.47 -8.05
N PHE A 174 7.13 22.13 -7.82
CA PHE A 174 5.85 21.73 -8.39
C PHE A 174 5.89 21.74 -9.93
N TYR A 175 6.39 22.82 -10.56
CA TYR A 175 6.47 22.92 -12.03
C TYR A 175 7.50 21.93 -12.61
N LEU A 176 8.66 21.80 -11.98
CA LEU A 176 9.67 20.82 -12.38
C LEU A 176 9.14 19.40 -12.35
N ASN A 177 8.44 19.04 -11.27
CA ASN A 177 7.82 17.72 -11.14
C ASN A 177 6.67 17.51 -12.13
N LYS A 178 5.83 18.54 -12.37
CA LYS A 178 4.79 18.48 -13.39
C LYS A 178 5.40 18.17 -14.76
N ASN A 179 6.50 18.84 -15.12
CA ASN A 179 7.20 18.60 -16.37
C ASN A 179 7.73 17.17 -16.47
N SER A 180 8.29 16.61 -15.37
CA SER A 180 8.74 15.21 -15.32
C SER A 180 7.58 14.24 -15.53
N LEU A 181 6.45 14.46 -14.84
CA LEU A 181 5.25 13.63 -14.96
C LEU A 181 4.68 13.67 -16.39
N CYS A 182 4.60 14.87 -17.01
CA CYS A 182 4.11 15.03 -18.38
C CYS A 182 5.06 14.39 -19.41
N ALA A 183 6.37 14.37 -19.16
CA ALA A 183 7.37 13.76 -20.03
C ALA A 183 7.36 12.22 -19.97
N ALA A 184 6.91 11.62 -18.87
CA ALA A 184 6.85 10.17 -18.73
C ALA A 184 5.79 9.58 -19.66
N ILE A 185 6.13 8.50 -20.36
CA ILE A 185 5.19 7.76 -21.20
C ILE A 185 4.11 7.08 -20.35
N HIS A 186 4.50 6.66 -19.14
CA HIS A 186 3.60 6.05 -18.19
C HIS A 186 4.00 6.38 -16.73
N VAL A 187 3.02 6.53 -15.87
CA VAL A 187 3.22 6.83 -14.44
C VAL A 187 2.47 5.78 -13.62
N PHE A 188 3.20 5.04 -12.81
CA PHE A 188 2.64 4.13 -11.82
C PHE A 188 2.52 4.85 -10.47
N CYS A 189 1.46 4.56 -9.73
CA CYS A 189 1.26 5.08 -8.37
C CYS A 189 0.79 3.96 -7.44
N ASN A 190 1.11 4.08 -6.17
CA ASN A 190 0.79 3.08 -5.14
C ASN A 190 -0.14 3.63 -4.04
N LYS A 191 -0.88 4.71 -4.35
CA LYS A 191 -1.90 5.32 -3.48
C LYS A 191 -3.07 5.78 -4.33
N THR A 192 -4.27 5.49 -3.90
CA THR A 192 -5.51 5.88 -4.59
C THR A 192 -5.64 7.39 -4.72
N VAL A 193 -5.22 8.14 -3.68
CA VAL A 193 -5.20 9.62 -3.72
C VAL A 193 -4.26 10.15 -4.81
N ASP A 194 -3.10 9.52 -5.00
CA ASP A 194 -2.15 9.92 -6.05
C ASP A 194 -2.68 9.53 -7.42
N LEU A 195 -3.35 8.39 -7.57
CA LEU A 195 -4.06 8.00 -8.79
C LEU A 195 -5.06 9.07 -9.23
N LEU A 196 -5.97 9.47 -8.32
CA LEU A 196 -6.98 10.49 -8.61
C LEU A 196 -6.36 11.85 -8.98
N ASN A 197 -5.28 12.23 -8.31
CA ASN A 197 -4.57 13.46 -8.64
C ASN A 197 -3.84 13.39 -9.99
N LEU A 198 -3.22 12.26 -10.32
CA LEU A 198 -2.53 12.06 -11.59
C LEU A 198 -3.49 12.06 -12.79
N LYS A 199 -4.68 11.46 -12.67
CA LYS A 199 -5.75 11.49 -13.69
C LYS A 199 -6.25 12.91 -14.01
N ARG A 200 -6.01 13.89 -13.12
CA ARG A 200 -6.27 15.33 -13.41
C ARG A 200 -5.19 15.99 -14.26
N LEU A 201 -4.05 15.35 -14.44
CA LEU A 201 -2.90 15.87 -15.18
C LEU A 201 -2.62 15.07 -16.45
N LEU A 202 -2.79 13.76 -16.41
CA LEU A 202 -2.42 12.82 -17.45
C LEU A 202 -3.66 12.06 -17.94
N PRO A 203 -3.68 11.64 -19.22
CA PRO A 203 -4.72 10.72 -19.71
C PRO A 203 -4.75 9.42 -18.90
N GLU A 204 -5.93 8.81 -18.77
CA GLU A 204 -6.13 7.61 -17.95
C GLU A 204 -5.25 6.43 -18.38
N ASN A 205 -5.06 6.24 -19.69
CA ASN A 205 -4.22 5.18 -20.25
C ASN A 205 -2.72 5.33 -19.95
N ARG A 206 -2.31 6.45 -19.36
CA ARG A 206 -0.92 6.72 -18.93
C ARG A 206 -0.70 6.62 -17.44
N VAL A 207 -1.70 6.18 -16.69
CA VAL A 207 -1.60 6.07 -15.22
C VAL A 207 -2.13 4.72 -14.77
N THR A 208 -1.32 3.98 -14.04
CA THR A 208 -1.72 2.68 -13.46
C THR A 208 -1.48 2.68 -11.95
N TYR A 209 -2.46 2.17 -11.22
CA TYR A 209 -2.33 1.88 -9.80
C TYR A 209 -1.69 0.51 -9.61
N VAL A 210 -0.61 0.46 -8.83
CA VAL A 210 0.04 -0.78 -8.39
C VAL A 210 -0.14 -0.87 -6.89
N ALA A 211 -0.95 -1.78 -6.44
CA ALA A 211 -1.26 -1.89 -5.02
C ALA A 211 0.01 -2.20 -4.20
N PRO A 212 0.26 -1.46 -3.11
CA PRO A 212 1.29 -1.85 -2.17
C PRO A 212 0.92 -3.17 -1.50
N GLY A 213 1.90 -3.97 -1.14
CA GLY A 213 1.65 -5.30 -0.62
C GLY A 213 2.75 -5.81 0.30
N ILE A 214 2.56 -7.04 0.73
CA ILE A 214 3.52 -7.83 1.48
C ILE A 214 3.76 -9.14 0.72
N ILE A 215 4.74 -9.91 1.13
CA ILE A 215 4.90 -11.30 0.69
C ILE A 215 4.06 -12.16 1.65
N PRO A 216 2.89 -12.68 1.21
CA PRO A 216 1.96 -13.37 2.13
C PRO A 216 2.57 -14.60 2.81
N GLY A 217 3.58 -15.24 2.18
CA GLY A 217 4.32 -16.35 2.74
C GLY A 217 5.11 -16.02 4.00
N GLU A 218 5.57 -14.76 4.16
CA GLU A 218 6.29 -14.29 5.34
C GLU A 218 5.36 -14.09 6.55
N PHE A 219 4.05 -13.93 6.31
CA PHE A 219 3.04 -13.67 7.32
C PHE A 219 1.92 -14.71 7.22
N SER A 220 2.25 -15.95 7.55
CA SER A 220 1.31 -17.06 7.59
C SER A 220 0.97 -17.41 9.03
N PHE A 221 -0.28 -17.85 9.25
CA PHE A 221 -0.72 -18.34 10.55
C PHE A 221 0.09 -19.57 10.98
N ASP A 222 0.58 -19.57 12.23
CA ASP A 222 1.37 -20.63 12.84
C ASP A 222 0.71 -21.07 14.16
N GLU A 223 0.06 -22.22 14.14
CA GLU A 223 -0.63 -22.80 15.29
C GLU A 223 0.34 -23.16 16.44
N ASN A 224 1.56 -23.60 16.11
CA ASN A 224 2.55 -23.95 17.13
C ASN A 224 3.05 -22.69 17.85
N ALA A 225 3.32 -21.63 17.09
CA ALA A 225 3.67 -20.33 17.67
C ALA A 225 2.53 -19.79 18.55
N ARG A 226 1.26 -19.91 18.11
CA ARG A 226 0.09 -19.53 18.89
C ARG A 226 0.07 -20.25 20.25
N LYS A 227 0.14 -21.57 20.25
CA LYS A 227 0.12 -22.39 21.47
C LYS A 227 1.29 -22.05 22.40
N LYS A 228 2.50 -21.93 21.84
CA LYS A 228 3.71 -21.61 22.60
C LYS A 228 3.64 -20.24 23.27
N LEU A 229 3.28 -19.19 22.50
CA LEU A 229 3.24 -17.82 23.02
C LEU A 229 2.12 -17.65 24.05
N ARG A 230 0.92 -18.18 23.81
CA ARG A 230 -0.17 -18.10 24.79
C ARG A 230 0.17 -18.80 26.09
N ARG A 231 0.85 -19.95 26.03
CA ARG A 231 1.36 -20.65 27.24
C ARG A 231 2.39 -19.80 27.98
N ASN A 232 3.36 -19.19 27.25
CA ASN A 232 4.37 -18.34 27.86
C ASN A 232 3.79 -17.07 28.50
N TRP A 233 2.66 -16.60 28.02
CA TRP A 233 1.95 -15.44 28.57
C TRP A 233 0.96 -15.82 29.69
N ASN A 234 0.84 -17.09 30.02
CA ASN A 234 -0.18 -17.60 30.92
C ASN A 234 -1.61 -17.21 30.51
N ILE A 235 -1.88 -17.27 29.19
CA ILE A 235 -3.17 -16.94 28.58
C ILE A 235 -3.72 -18.22 27.94
N GLU A 236 -4.68 -18.85 28.56
CA GLU A 236 -5.27 -20.07 27.98
C GLU A 236 -6.43 -19.75 27.04
N ASN A 237 -7.50 -19.18 27.56
CA ASN A 237 -8.78 -19.02 26.85
C ASN A 237 -9.18 -17.55 26.61
N ASP A 238 -8.55 -16.63 27.31
CA ASP A 238 -8.90 -15.21 27.17
C ASP A 238 -8.65 -14.70 25.75
N PRO A 239 -9.54 -13.86 25.21
CA PRO A 239 -9.28 -13.18 23.96
C PRO A 239 -8.03 -12.30 24.05
N VAL A 240 -7.20 -12.33 23.02
CA VAL A 240 -5.97 -11.55 22.93
C VAL A 240 -6.15 -10.44 21.93
N ILE A 241 -6.13 -9.21 22.40
CA ILE A 241 -6.04 -7.99 21.61
C ILE A 241 -4.56 -7.72 21.36
N PHE A 242 -4.15 -7.60 20.10
CA PHE A 242 -2.76 -7.32 19.75
C PHE A 242 -2.64 -5.96 19.07
N SER A 243 -1.63 -5.19 19.44
CA SER A 243 -1.27 -3.92 18.78
C SER A 243 0.22 -3.83 18.56
N ALA A 244 0.64 -3.20 17.46
CA ALA A 244 2.06 -3.07 17.15
C ALA A 244 2.38 -1.70 16.53
N ALA A 245 3.28 -0.94 17.17
CA ALA A 245 3.74 0.34 16.68
C ALA A 245 5.09 0.73 17.32
N MET A 246 5.82 1.65 16.70
CA MET A 246 6.97 2.31 17.34
C MET A 246 6.47 3.34 18.36
N PHE A 247 7.06 3.40 19.56
CA PHE A 247 6.69 4.34 20.62
C PHE A 247 7.41 5.69 20.41
N ARG A 248 7.07 6.36 19.29
CA ARG A 248 7.59 7.68 18.93
C ARG A 248 6.62 8.78 19.39
N PRO A 249 7.12 9.99 19.73
CA PRO A 249 6.27 11.13 20.11
C PRO A 249 5.54 11.70 18.86
N ASP A 250 4.70 10.89 18.25
CA ASP A 250 3.90 11.22 17.07
C ASP A 250 2.58 10.42 17.07
N VAL A 251 1.88 10.39 15.95
CA VAL A 251 0.62 9.67 15.76
C VAL A 251 0.68 8.17 16.09
N LYS A 252 1.87 7.57 16.19
CA LYS A 252 2.00 6.15 16.57
C LYS A 252 1.69 5.95 18.05
N THR A 253 2.28 6.77 18.91
CA THR A 253 1.97 6.78 20.35
C THR A 253 0.52 7.24 20.59
N GLU A 254 0.03 8.25 19.85
CA GLU A 254 -1.38 8.63 19.90
C GLU A 254 -2.31 7.45 19.60
N GLY A 255 -2.00 6.65 18.56
CA GLY A 255 -2.75 5.45 18.23
C GLY A 255 -2.77 4.42 19.37
N LEU A 256 -1.63 4.16 20.02
CA LEU A 256 -1.57 3.24 21.16
C LEU A 256 -2.34 3.76 22.38
N ILE A 257 -2.36 5.08 22.61
CA ILE A 257 -3.18 5.70 23.68
C ILE A 257 -4.66 5.40 23.41
N TRP A 258 -5.13 5.50 22.16
CA TRP A 258 -6.50 5.12 21.80
C TRP A 258 -6.80 3.65 22.06
N VAL A 259 -5.87 2.75 21.76
CA VAL A 259 -6.01 1.30 22.06
C VAL A 259 -6.13 1.08 23.57
N ILE A 260 -5.25 1.68 24.37
CA ILE A 260 -5.26 1.53 25.82
C ILE A 260 -6.57 2.09 26.43
N ARG A 261 -7.03 3.27 25.95
CA ARG A 261 -8.30 3.87 26.38
C ARG A 261 -9.50 2.98 26.04
N ALA A 262 -9.53 2.42 24.83
CA ALA A 262 -10.58 1.49 24.43
C ALA A 262 -10.58 0.23 25.29
N CYS A 263 -9.41 -0.30 25.61
CA CYS A 263 -9.27 -1.44 26.55
C CYS A 263 -9.67 -1.07 27.98
N GLY A 264 -9.40 0.15 28.45
CA GLY A 264 -9.88 0.68 29.73
C GLY A 264 -11.41 0.73 29.81
N GLU A 265 -12.07 1.14 28.71
CA GLU A 265 -13.53 1.08 28.62
C GLU A 265 -14.07 -0.34 28.68
N LEU A 266 -13.42 -1.27 27.98
CA LEU A 266 -13.78 -2.69 28.04
C LEU A 266 -13.60 -3.28 29.45
N CYS A 267 -12.56 -2.87 30.19
CA CYS A 267 -12.39 -3.23 31.60
C CYS A 267 -13.54 -2.74 32.46
N ARG A 268 -13.96 -1.46 32.30
CA ARG A 268 -15.12 -0.89 33.03
C ARG A 268 -16.43 -1.62 32.72
N GLN A 269 -16.55 -2.13 31.50
CA GLN A 269 -17.69 -2.98 31.07
C GLN A 269 -17.57 -4.44 31.53
N GLY A 270 -16.59 -4.82 32.36
CA GLY A 270 -16.41 -6.16 32.87
C GLY A 270 -15.96 -7.19 31.82
N GLN A 271 -15.46 -6.77 30.66
CA GLN A 271 -15.01 -7.68 29.60
C GLN A 271 -13.68 -8.36 30.00
N ASN A 272 -13.57 -9.66 29.72
CA ASN A 272 -12.32 -10.40 29.93
C ASN A 272 -11.49 -10.44 28.64
N PHE A 273 -10.21 -10.04 28.72
CA PHE A 273 -9.24 -10.03 27.61
C PHE A 273 -7.82 -9.84 28.13
N ARG A 274 -6.85 -10.05 27.26
CA ARG A 274 -5.45 -9.61 27.44
C ARG A 274 -5.06 -8.66 26.30
N LEU A 275 -4.41 -7.55 26.64
CA LEU A 275 -3.82 -6.62 25.69
C LEU A 275 -2.32 -6.89 25.56
N VAL A 276 -1.86 -7.18 24.36
CA VAL A 276 -0.44 -7.42 24.06
C VAL A 276 0.04 -6.33 23.10
N ILE A 277 1.09 -5.61 23.50
CA ILE A 277 1.63 -4.49 22.72
C ILE A 277 3.08 -4.78 22.32
N ALA A 278 3.33 -4.84 21.01
CA ALA A 278 4.68 -4.95 20.44
C ALA A 278 5.19 -3.56 20.01
N GLY A 279 6.40 -3.26 20.40
CA GLY A 279 7.05 -1.98 20.05
C GLY A 279 7.94 -1.47 21.17
N ASP A 280 8.71 -0.45 20.83
CA ASP A 280 9.58 0.23 21.77
C ASP A 280 9.88 1.68 21.31
N GLY A 281 10.38 2.51 22.22
CA GLY A 281 10.78 3.87 21.94
C GLY A 281 10.61 4.83 23.11
N LYS A 282 10.79 6.11 22.85
CA LYS A 282 10.87 7.17 23.87
C LYS A 282 9.60 7.32 24.73
N GLU A 283 8.45 6.92 24.22
CA GLU A 283 7.17 7.06 24.90
C GLU A 283 6.75 5.79 25.69
N ARG A 284 7.68 4.86 25.92
CA ARG A 284 7.39 3.57 26.60
C ARG A 284 6.83 3.78 28.00
N GLU A 285 7.49 4.57 28.81
CA GLU A 285 7.09 4.83 30.22
C GLU A 285 5.69 5.42 30.30
N LYS A 286 5.40 6.42 29.46
CA LYS A 286 4.09 7.05 29.38
C LYS A 286 2.99 6.05 29.01
N LEU A 287 3.24 5.15 28.03
CA LEU A 287 2.28 4.13 27.64
C LEU A 287 2.08 3.07 28.72
N GLN A 288 3.14 2.67 29.43
CA GLN A 288 3.06 1.74 30.55
C GLN A 288 2.29 2.34 31.72
N GLN A 289 2.55 3.60 32.08
CA GLN A 289 1.81 4.30 33.13
C GLN A 289 0.32 4.38 32.81
N LEU A 290 -0.04 4.79 31.61
CA LEU A 290 -1.44 4.84 31.17
C LEU A 290 -2.12 3.45 31.16
N ALA A 291 -1.38 2.43 30.75
CA ALA A 291 -1.89 1.06 30.75
C ALA A 291 -2.12 0.54 32.16
N ASN A 292 -1.22 0.80 33.11
CA ASN A 292 -1.38 0.40 34.52
C ASN A 292 -2.58 1.09 35.17
N GLU A 293 -2.85 2.34 34.79
CA GLU A 293 -4.01 3.10 35.30
C GLU A 293 -5.35 2.57 34.75
N LEU A 294 -5.43 2.35 33.44
CA LEU A 294 -6.71 2.07 32.77
C LEU A 294 -7.01 0.57 32.59
N VAL A 295 -5.97 -0.27 32.52
CA VAL A 295 -6.06 -1.71 32.19
C VAL A 295 -5.15 -2.52 33.13
N PRO A 296 -5.30 -2.42 34.45
CA PRO A 296 -4.38 -3.04 35.41
C PRO A 296 -4.32 -4.56 35.20
N ASP A 297 -3.10 -5.12 35.31
CA ASP A 297 -2.79 -6.55 35.26
C ASP A 297 -3.18 -7.30 33.97
N ARG A 298 -3.61 -6.59 32.93
CA ARG A 298 -4.07 -7.19 31.67
C ARG A 298 -3.24 -6.81 30.45
N VAL A 299 -2.15 -6.02 30.63
CA VAL A 299 -1.32 -5.54 29.53
C VAL A 299 0.07 -6.16 29.57
N LEU A 300 0.51 -6.67 28.42
CA LEU A 300 1.85 -7.19 28.23
C LEU A 300 2.60 -6.36 27.17
N PHE A 301 3.69 -5.73 27.55
CA PHE A 301 4.60 -5.02 26.65
C PHE A 301 5.77 -5.91 26.23
N LEU A 302 5.83 -6.30 24.96
CA LEU A 302 6.82 -7.26 24.44
C LEU A 302 8.18 -6.61 24.07
N GLY A 303 8.24 -5.29 23.99
CA GLY A 303 9.39 -4.61 23.42
C GLY A 303 9.42 -4.71 21.88
N LYS A 304 10.59 -4.42 21.31
CA LYS A 304 10.80 -4.43 19.86
C LYS A 304 10.90 -5.87 19.34
N ILE A 305 10.02 -6.23 18.42
CA ILE A 305 10.00 -7.54 17.75
C ILE A 305 10.58 -7.37 16.35
N PRO A 306 11.51 -8.22 15.90
CA PRO A 306 11.96 -8.26 14.50
C PRO A 306 10.80 -8.56 13.55
N ARG A 307 10.73 -7.87 12.39
CA ARG A 307 9.63 -8.03 11.42
C ARG A 307 9.41 -9.48 11.01
N LYS A 308 10.49 -10.24 10.80
CA LYS A 308 10.45 -11.66 10.40
C LYS A 308 9.79 -12.58 11.44
N ASP A 309 9.68 -12.15 12.70
CA ASP A 309 9.08 -12.93 13.79
C ASP A 309 7.64 -12.47 14.11
N MET A 310 7.17 -11.37 13.54
CA MET A 310 5.86 -10.77 13.83
C MET A 310 4.69 -11.72 13.55
N TYR A 311 4.80 -12.57 12.52
CA TYR A 311 3.75 -13.55 12.18
C TYR A 311 3.38 -14.45 13.36
N ARG A 312 4.33 -14.77 14.25
CA ARG A 312 4.09 -15.60 15.47
C ARG A 312 3.14 -14.88 16.44
N TYR A 313 3.33 -13.57 16.59
CA TYR A 313 2.54 -12.73 17.50
C TYR A 313 1.16 -12.43 16.92
N TYR A 314 1.06 -12.19 15.62
CA TYR A 314 -0.23 -12.13 14.93
C TYR A 314 -0.99 -13.46 15.07
N SER A 315 -0.32 -14.59 14.96
CA SER A 315 -0.93 -15.91 15.14
C SER A 315 -1.44 -16.17 16.57
N ALA A 316 -0.77 -15.60 17.59
CA ALA A 316 -1.15 -15.75 18.98
C ALA A 316 -2.37 -14.91 19.38
N ALA A 317 -2.70 -13.89 18.61
CA ALA A 317 -3.78 -12.95 18.87
C ALA A 317 -5.14 -13.42 18.31
N ASP A 318 -6.20 -12.71 18.69
CA ASP A 318 -7.58 -12.92 18.24
C ASP A 318 -8.11 -11.72 17.45
N VAL A 319 -7.63 -10.51 17.73
CA VAL A 319 -7.97 -9.26 17.04
C VAL A 319 -6.74 -8.37 16.99
N PHE A 320 -6.47 -7.77 15.85
CA PHE A 320 -5.47 -6.70 15.72
C PHE A 320 -6.15 -5.34 15.85
N VAL A 321 -5.71 -4.53 16.80
CA VAL A 321 -6.33 -3.22 17.07
C VAL A 321 -5.29 -2.13 16.98
N PHE A 322 -5.43 -1.25 15.99
CA PHE A 322 -4.61 -0.05 15.86
C PHE A 322 -5.36 1.02 15.06
N PRO A 323 -5.57 2.25 15.58
CA PRO A 323 -6.35 3.28 14.89
C PRO A 323 -5.84 3.68 13.50
N GLY A 324 -4.53 3.64 13.27
CA GLY A 324 -3.94 3.99 11.97
C GLY A 324 -4.01 5.48 11.65
N ILE A 325 -3.89 6.37 12.65
CA ILE A 325 -3.94 7.82 12.47
C ILE A 325 -2.86 8.27 11.50
N ARG A 326 -3.25 8.96 10.42
CA ARG A 326 -2.38 9.43 9.33
C ARG A 326 -1.56 8.32 8.67
N GLU A 327 -2.02 7.07 8.74
CA GLU A 327 -1.40 6.00 7.95
C GLU A 327 -1.64 6.21 6.46
N SER A 328 -0.62 5.83 5.69
CA SER A 328 -0.69 5.87 4.23
C SER A 328 -1.36 4.62 3.65
N LEU A 329 -1.15 3.47 4.26
CA LEU A 329 -1.77 2.18 4.06
C LEU A 329 -1.77 1.42 5.40
N GLY A 330 -0.59 1.36 6.07
CA GLY A 330 -0.38 0.62 7.30
C GLY A 330 -0.07 -0.86 7.02
N MET A 331 1.20 -1.16 6.71
CA MET A 331 1.65 -2.53 6.40
C MET A 331 1.29 -3.53 7.50
N VAL A 332 1.27 -3.10 8.77
CA VAL A 332 0.87 -3.93 9.91
C VAL A 332 -0.56 -4.50 9.79
N PHE A 333 -1.45 -3.79 9.09
CA PHE A 333 -2.80 -4.29 8.83
C PHE A 333 -2.78 -5.45 7.83
N LEU A 334 -1.97 -5.34 6.77
CA LEU A 334 -1.81 -6.42 5.79
C LEU A 334 -1.11 -7.62 6.43
N GLU A 335 -0.10 -7.40 7.25
CA GLU A 335 0.62 -8.45 7.98
C GLU A 335 -0.32 -9.22 8.92
N ALA A 336 -1.14 -8.53 9.71
CA ALA A 336 -2.14 -9.14 10.59
C ALA A 336 -3.19 -9.92 9.78
N GLN A 337 -3.74 -9.33 8.73
CA GLN A 337 -4.74 -9.94 7.87
C GLN A 337 -4.20 -11.18 7.13
N SER A 338 -2.94 -11.16 6.70
CA SER A 338 -2.29 -12.32 6.08
C SER A 338 -2.20 -13.53 7.02
N CYS A 339 -2.06 -13.30 8.33
CA CYS A 339 -2.15 -14.31 9.37
C CYS A 339 -3.61 -14.73 9.68
N GLY A 340 -4.60 -14.15 9.00
CA GLY A 340 -6.02 -14.42 9.28
C GLY A 340 -6.56 -13.69 10.52
N LEU A 341 -5.92 -12.60 10.94
CA LEU A 341 -6.32 -11.82 12.09
C LEU A 341 -7.17 -10.62 11.65
N PRO A 342 -8.46 -10.53 12.06
CA PRO A 342 -9.29 -9.38 11.71
C PRO A 342 -8.80 -8.11 12.39
N VAL A 343 -9.04 -6.97 11.75
CA VAL A 343 -8.51 -5.67 12.16
C VAL A 343 -9.63 -4.77 12.70
N VAL A 344 -9.33 -4.01 13.76
CA VAL A 344 -10.12 -2.84 14.16
C VAL A 344 -9.25 -1.58 14.02
N ALA A 345 -9.74 -0.60 13.27
CA ALA A 345 -9.02 0.64 13.02
C ALA A 345 -9.98 1.83 12.85
N PHE A 346 -9.45 3.05 12.70
CA PHE A 346 -10.25 4.19 12.28
C PHE A 346 -10.43 4.22 10.76
N ASN A 347 -11.61 4.67 10.33
CA ASN A 347 -11.91 4.89 8.92
C ASN A 347 -11.19 6.15 8.41
N ASN A 348 -10.01 5.97 7.85
CA ASN A 348 -9.31 7.01 7.10
C ASN A 348 -8.87 6.46 5.73
N ALA A 349 -8.55 7.37 4.80
CA ALA A 349 -8.31 7.00 3.41
C ALA A 349 -7.25 5.89 3.23
N GLY A 350 -6.14 5.95 3.98
CA GLY A 350 -5.06 4.97 3.87
C GLY A 350 -5.43 3.61 4.48
N VAL A 351 -6.13 3.61 5.61
CA VAL A 351 -6.55 2.35 6.27
C VAL A 351 -7.63 1.66 5.47
N ALA A 352 -8.57 2.41 4.88
CA ALA A 352 -9.64 1.85 4.05
C ALA A 352 -9.12 1.20 2.74
N GLU A 353 -7.89 1.49 2.33
CA GLU A 353 -7.22 0.75 1.24
C GLU A 353 -6.72 -0.63 1.69
N ALA A 354 -6.36 -0.79 2.97
CA ALA A 354 -5.83 -2.03 3.53
C ALA A 354 -6.92 -2.92 4.19
N VAL A 355 -8.00 -2.33 4.69
CA VAL A 355 -9.03 -3.02 5.47
C VAL A 355 -10.40 -2.73 4.87
N GLN A 356 -11.09 -3.77 4.43
CA GLN A 356 -12.48 -3.67 3.94
C GLN A 356 -13.42 -3.72 5.15
N ASP A 357 -14.10 -2.58 5.41
CA ASP A 357 -15.05 -2.49 6.51
C ASP A 357 -16.18 -3.53 6.41
N GLY A 358 -16.49 -4.18 7.52
CA GLY A 358 -17.49 -5.24 7.62
C GLY A 358 -17.11 -6.58 6.96
N LYS A 359 -15.95 -6.66 6.26
CA LYS A 359 -15.50 -7.88 5.57
C LYS A 359 -14.19 -8.44 6.13
N THR A 360 -13.14 -7.62 6.19
CA THR A 360 -11.81 -8.05 6.67
C THR A 360 -11.46 -7.47 8.03
N GLY A 361 -12.30 -6.58 8.53
CA GLY A 361 -12.18 -5.91 9.81
C GLY A 361 -13.34 -4.94 10.01
N LEU A 362 -13.26 -4.15 11.08
CA LEU A 362 -14.24 -3.13 11.43
C LEU A 362 -13.57 -1.75 11.50
N LEU A 363 -14.14 -0.77 10.82
CA LEU A 363 -13.64 0.60 10.78
C LEU A 363 -14.56 1.54 11.56
N ALA A 364 -14.06 2.12 12.65
CA ALA A 364 -14.77 3.11 13.42
C ALA A 364 -14.54 4.53 12.86
N PRO A 365 -15.48 5.48 13.05
CA PRO A 365 -15.24 6.88 12.71
C PRO A 365 -14.01 7.42 13.43
N MET A 366 -13.26 8.32 12.77
CA MET A 366 -12.05 8.90 13.35
C MET A 366 -12.34 9.59 14.67
N TYR A 367 -11.53 9.31 15.68
CA TYR A 367 -11.60 9.92 17.02
C TYR A 367 -12.91 9.68 17.79
N ALA A 368 -13.71 8.67 17.39
CA ALA A 368 -14.93 8.26 18.09
C ALA A 368 -14.62 7.05 18.98
N LEU A 369 -14.59 7.25 20.31
CA LEU A 369 -14.20 6.20 21.25
C LEU A 369 -15.23 5.08 21.33
N GLU A 370 -16.51 5.40 21.53
CA GLU A 370 -17.57 4.41 21.68
C GLU A 370 -17.69 3.47 20.49
N PRO A 371 -17.78 3.94 19.22
CA PRO A 371 -17.80 3.04 18.07
C PRO A 371 -16.52 2.20 17.94
N PHE A 372 -15.37 2.72 18.37
CA PHE A 372 -14.11 1.99 18.34
C PHE A 372 -14.10 0.87 19.40
N VAL A 373 -14.59 1.15 20.60
CA VAL A 373 -14.77 0.15 21.67
C VAL A 373 -15.75 -0.93 21.23
N ASP A 374 -16.90 -0.55 20.68
CA ASP A 374 -17.92 -1.49 20.19
C ASP A 374 -17.38 -2.42 19.11
N ALA A 375 -16.59 -1.90 18.18
CA ALA A 375 -15.94 -2.70 17.14
C ALA A 375 -14.97 -3.73 17.76
N VAL A 376 -14.15 -3.32 18.74
CA VAL A 376 -13.26 -4.25 19.46
C VAL A 376 -14.06 -5.29 20.21
N LYS A 377 -15.06 -4.87 21.01
CA LYS A 377 -15.94 -5.76 21.79
C LYS A 377 -16.62 -6.79 20.91
N ARG A 378 -17.19 -6.37 19.77
CA ARG A 378 -17.86 -7.25 18.83
C ARG A 378 -16.95 -8.36 18.34
N LEU A 379 -15.71 -8.05 17.95
CA LEU A 379 -14.75 -9.05 17.51
C LEU A 379 -14.20 -9.90 18.67
N MET A 380 -14.17 -9.41 19.89
CA MET A 380 -13.77 -10.21 21.06
C MET A 380 -14.81 -11.25 21.43
N VAL A 381 -16.08 -10.91 21.41
CA VAL A 381 -17.18 -11.78 21.84
C VAL A 381 -17.55 -12.79 20.77
N ASP A 382 -17.68 -12.37 19.51
CA ASP A 382 -18.15 -13.21 18.42
C ASP A 382 -17.00 -13.97 17.71
N LYS A 383 -16.79 -15.23 18.13
CA LYS A 383 -15.78 -16.13 17.54
C LYS A 383 -16.07 -16.47 16.07
N ASN A 384 -17.35 -16.56 15.68
CA ASN A 384 -17.71 -16.90 14.31
C ASN A 384 -17.41 -15.74 13.37
N LEU A 385 -17.78 -14.52 13.78
CA LEU A 385 -17.46 -13.30 13.05
C LEU A 385 -15.92 -13.14 12.88
N ARG A 386 -15.15 -13.39 13.95
CA ARG A 386 -13.68 -13.36 13.86
C ARG A 386 -13.13 -14.33 12.83
N ARG A 387 -13.62 -15.59 12.83
CA ARG A 387 -13.19 -16.61 11.85
C ARG A 387 -13.57 -16.22 10.42
N GLN A 388 -14.78 -15.75 10.22
CA GLN A 388 -15.27 -15.31 8.92
C GLN A 388 -14.43 -14.14 8.38
N MET A 389 -14.27 -13.08 9.18
CA MET A 389 -13.47 -11.92 8.79
C MET A 389 -11.99 -12.27 8.61
N GLY A 390 -11.42 -13.10 9.47
CA GLY A 390 -10.03 -13.55 9.34
C GLY A 390 -9.78 -14.34 8.06
N SER A 391 -10.70 -15.23 7.67
CA SER A 391 -10.62 -15.93 6.38
C SER A 391 -10.72 -14.99 5.20
N ALA A 392 -11.68 -14.06 5.22
CA ALA A 392 -11.83 -13.03 4.19
C ALA A 392 -10.59 -12.12 4.10
N ALA A 393 -10.03 -11.73 5.25
CA ALA A 393 -8.82 -10.91 5.35
C ALA A 393 -7.61 -11.59 4.68
N LYS A 394 -7.39 -12.86 4.96
CA LYS A 394 -6.32 -13.65 4.34
C LYS A 394 -6.47 -13.76 2.83
N SER A 395 -7.69 -13.99 2.34
CA SER A 395 -7.98 -14.04 0.91
C SER A 395 -7.76 -12.69 0.25
N TYR A 396 -8.23 -11.60 0.87
CA TYR A 396 -8.07 -10.24 0.37
C TYR A 396 -6.60 -9.84 0.19
N VAL A 397 -5.75 -10.14 1.19
CA VAL A 397 -4.31 -9.83 1.08
C VAL A 397 -3.66 -10.62 -0.04
N ARG A 398 -3.98 -11.91 -0.19
CA ARG A 398 -3.42 -12.76 -1.27
C ARG A 398 -3.88 -12.34 -2.66
N GLU A 399 -5.08 -11.79 -2.78
CA GLU A 399 -5.64 -11.39 -4.06
C GLU A 399 -5.14 -10.00 -4.50
N PHE A 400 -5.15 -9.01 -3.58
CA PHE A 400 -4.93 -7.60 -3.92
C PHE A 400 -3.61 -7.02 -3.41
N HIS A 401 -3.01 -7.63 -2.39
CA HIS A 401 -1.83 -7.11 -1.69
C HIS A 401 -0.65 -8.09 -1.66
N ASP A 402 -0.63 -9.06 -2.57
CA ASP A 402 0.54 -9.90 -2.80
C ASP A 402 1.58 -9.09 -3.60
N LEU A 403 2.69 -8.75 -2.94
CA LEU A 403 3.73 -7.90 -3.51
C LEU A 403 4.35 -8.52 -4.78
N ASN A 404 4.58 -9.83 -4.78
CA ASN A 404 5.17 -10.50 -5.94
C ASN A 404 4.23 -10.45 -7.14
N LYS A 405 2.94 -10.71 -6.94
CA LYS A 405 1.92 -10.61 -7.98
C LYS A 405 1.81 -9.19 -8.52
N ASN A 406 1.75 -8.19 -7.64
CA ASN A 406 1.64 -6.79 -8.03
C ASN A 406 2.87 -6.29 -8.80
N TYR A 407 4.07 -6.78 -8.44
CA TYR A 407 5.28 -6.46 -9.18
C TYR A 407 5.41 -7.24 -10.49
N GLN A 408 4.85 -8.45 -10.60
CA GLN A 408 4.73 -9.15 -11.89
C GLN A 408 3.83 -8.39 -12.86
N GLU A 409 2.71 -7.83 -12.40
CA GLU A 409 1.84 -6.97 -13.22
C GLU A 409 2.55 -5.67 -13.65
N LEU A 410 3.37 -5.09 -12.75
CA LEU A 410 4.25 -3.97 -13.10
C LEU A 410 5.24 -4.37 -14.20
N GLU A 411 5.94 -5.50 -14.07
CA GLU A 411 6.90 -6.03 -15.06
C GLU A 411 6.23 -6.25 -16.43
N LEU A 412 5.05 -6.86 -16.46
CA LEU A 412 4.28 -7.06 -17.70
C LEU A 412 3.96 -5.71 -18.38
N SER A 413 3.58 -4.71 -17.58
CA SER A 413 3.31 -3.35 -18.09
C SER A 413 4.58 -2.70 -18.66
N LEU A 414 5.73 -2.85 -18.00
CA LEU A 414 7.02 -2.34 -18.50
C LEU A 414 7.42 -3.03 -19.82
N ASN A 415 7.25 -4.36 -19.90
CA ASN A 415 7.50 -5.12 -21.13
C ASN A 415 6.61 -4.65 -22.29
N ALA A 416 5.32 -4.41 -22.03
CA ALA A 416 4.38 -3.88 -23.05
C ALA A 416 4.81 -2.49 -23.55
N ILE A 417 5.23 -1.60 -22.64
CA ILE A 417 5.70 -0.25 -22.96
C ILE A 417 6.96 -0.31 -23.86
N VAL A 418 7.90 -1.17 -23.56
CA VAL A 418 9.12 -1.32 -24.38
C VAL A 418 8.78 -1.88 -25.75
N LYS A 419 7.99 -2.98 -25.80
CA LYS A 419 7.58 -3.61 -27.07
C LYS A 419 6.77 -2.69 -28.00
N SER A 420 5.98 -1.78 -27.48
CA SER A 420 5.19 -0.84 -28.28
C SER A 420 6.03 0.23 -29.00
N ARG A 421 7.35 0.29 -28.74
CA ARG A 421 8.30 1.22 -29.36
C ARG A 421 9.34 0.56 -30.24
N LEU A 422 9.42 -0.75 -30.23
CA LEU A 422 10.18 -1.56 -31.19
C LEU A 422 9.37 -1.78 -32.45
#